data_45bd974da4564dbcfc45599f9e51aeb0
#
_entry.id   45bd974da4564dbcfc45599f9e51aeb0
#
_cell.length_a   1.000
_cell.length_b   1.000
_cell.length_c   1.000
_cell.angle_alpha   90.00
_cell.angle_beta   90.00
_cell.angle_gamma   90.00
#
_symmetry.space_group_name_H-M   'P 1'
#
loop_
_entity.id
_entity.type
_entity.pdbx_description
1 polymer ?
#
loop_
_entity_poly.entity_id
_entity_poly.type
_entity_poly.pdbx_seq_one_letter_code
_entity_poly.pdbx_strand_id
1 'polypeptide(L)'
;MLRKKVEIDGREVEFKASAAVPRIYRMKFRRDLFMDLQKIAKSVKKKGKKEDKESSEIPIEDLEMFENIAYVMAQHADPENVPPDIMDWLEQFNTFSIYQILPAILELWNMNEETKSQAKKNLDRVAG
;
A
#
# COMPACT_ATOMS: atom_id res chain seq x y z
N MET A 1 14.38 3.22 -8.86
CA MET A 1 13.25 3.83 -8.18
C MET A 1 11.97 3.49 -8.92
N LEU A 2 11.02 2.95 -8.20
CA LEU A 2 9.81 2.43 -8.82
C LEU A 2 8.65 3.40 -8.68
N ARG A 3 7.93 3.57 -9.77
CA ARG A 3 6.73 4.40 -9.80
C ARG A 3 5.65 3.64 -10.53
N LYS A 4 4.40 3.89 -10.16
CA LYS A 4 3.28 3.26 -10.81
C LYS A 4 2.09 4.20 -10.75
N LYS A 5 1.39 4.33 -11.87
CA LYS A 5 0.17 5.12 -11.91
C LYS A 5 -1.02 4.20 -11.79
N VAL A 6 -1.95 4.59 -10.93
CA VAL A 6 -3.13 3.80 -10.66
C VAL A 6 -4.33 4.70 -10.83
N GLU A 7 -5.35 4.22 -11.53
CA GLU A 7 -6.56 4.98 -11.69
C GLU A 7 -7.44 4.76 -10.47
N ILE A 8 -7.76 5.84 -9.78
CA ILE A 8 -8.59 5.79 -8.59
C ILE A 8 -9.74 6.75 -8.82
N ASP A 9 -10.96 6.19 -8.91
CA ASP A 9 -12.15 7.01 -9.07
C ASP A 9 -12.03 7.95 -10.27
N GLY A 10 -11.51 7.43 -11.38
CA GLY A 10 -11.38 8.23 -12.60
C GLY A 10 -10.21 9.17 -12.64
N ARG A 11 -9.39 9.17 -11.61
CA ARG A 11 -8.21 10.03 -11.55
C ARG A 11 -6.96 9.19 -11.56
N GLU A 12 -5.94 9.69 -12.22
CA GLU A 12 -4.65 8.99 -12.26
C GLU A 12 -3.80 9.45 -11.09
N VAL A 13 -3.41 8.52 -10.24
CA VAL A 13 -2.59 8.82 -9.07
C VAL A 13 -1.29 8.06 -9.18
N GLU A 14 -0.18 8.77 -9.01
CA GLU A 14 1.13 8.14 -9.08
C GLU A 14 1.64 7.81 -7.69
N PHE A 15 2.14 6.61 -7.52
CA PHE A 15 2.76 6.17 -6.28
C PHE A 15 4.24 5.91 -6.53
N LYS A 16 5.06 6.28 -5.56
CA LYS A 16 6.50 6.12 -5.67
C LYS A 16 7.02 5.26 -4.53
N ALA A 17 7.86 4.30 -4.86
CA ALA A 17 8.47 3.41 -3.88
C ALA A 17 9.98 3.63 -3.89
N SER A 18 10.45 4.51 -3.04
CA SER A 18 11.87 4.76 -2.87
C SER A 18 12.25 4.47 -1.42
N ALA A 19 13.54 4.38 -1.17
CA ALA A 19 14.03 4.10 0.18
C ALA A 19 13.63 5.19 1.17
N ALA A 20 13.31 6.38 0.69
CA ALA A 20 12.90 7.46 1.57
C ALA A 20 11.50 7.24 2.13
N VAL A 21 10.64 6.53 1.41
CA VAL A 21 9.25 6.36 1.81
C VAL A 21 9.11 5.66 3.16
N PRO A 22 9.78 4.52 3.39
CA PRO A 22 9.67 3.90 4.73
C PRO A 22 10.15 4.82 5.84
N ARG A 23 11.15 5.62 5.57
CA ARG A 23 11.64 6.56 6.60
C ARG A 23 10.62 7.64 6.86
N ILE A 24 10.00 8.18 5.81
CA ILE A 24 8.96 9.20 6.00
C ILE A 24 7.81 8.63 6.80
N TYR A 25 7.41 7.41 6.46
CA TYR A 25 6.32 6.76 7.17
C TYR A 25 6.66 6.58 8.65
N ARG A 26 7.88 6.13 8.94
CA ARG A 26 8.31 5.93 10.32
C ARG A 26 8.33 7.25 11.07
N MET A 27 8.79 8.31 10.42
CA MET A 27 8.85 9.62 11.07
C MET A 27 7.48 10.19 11.35
N LYS A 28 6.54 10.00 10.42
CA LYS A 28 5.20 10.56 10.58
C LYS A 28 4.34 9.76 11.52
N PHE A 29 4.41 8.44 11.42
CA PHE A 29 3.46 7.58 12.10
C PHE A 29 4.10 6.70 13.16
N ARG A 30 5.43 6.69 13.25
CA ARG A 30 6.17 5.87 14.22
C ARG A 30 5.89 4.39 14.03
N ARG A 31 5.79 3.96 12.78
CA ARG A 31 5.48 2.59 12.45
C ARG A 31 6.40 2.11 11.32
N ASP A 32 6.48 0.80 11.18
CA ASP A 32 7.28 0.17 10.12
C ASP A 32 6.39 -0.11 8.93
N LEU A 33 6.73 0.46 7.79
CA LEU A 33 5.90 0.36 6.58
C LEU A 33 5.72 -1.08 6.12
N PHE A 34 6.80 -1.85 6.15
CA PHE A 34 6.73 -3.22 5.62
C PHE A 34 5.94 -4.14 6.53
N MET A 35 6.08 -3.97 7.84
CA MET A 35 5.29 -4.75 8.77
C MET A 35 3.81 -4.42 8.63
N ASP A 36 3.50 -3.15 8.48
CA ASP A 36 2.11 -2.75 8.33
C ASP A 36 1.54 -3.28 7.01
N LEU A 37 2.32 -3.22 5.94
CA LEU A 37 1.85 -3.75 4.65
C LEU A 37 1.60 -5.26 4.73
N GLN A 38 2.45 -5.99 5.43
CA GLN A 38 2.24 -7.42 5.59
C GLN A 38 0.96 -7.70 6.35
N LYS A 39 0.70 -6.93 7.39
CA LYS A 39 -0.51 -7.10 8.18
C LYS A 39 -1.74 -6.79 7.35
N ILE A 40 -1.69 -5.70 6.59
CA ILE A 40 -2.81 -5.30 5.74
C ILE A 40 -3.06 -6.37 4.68
N ALA A 41 -2.00 -6.86 4.06
CA ALA A 41 -2.13 -7.86 3.01
C ALA A 41 -2.78 -9.13 3.55
N LYS A 42 -2.42 -9.53 4.75
CA LYS A 42 -3.03 -10.70 5.35
C LYS A 42 -4.51 -10.49 5.60
N SER A 43 -4.89 -9.34 6.08
CA SER A 43 -6.31 -9.05 6.32
C SER A 43 -7.12 -9.10 5.05
N VAL A 44 -6.59 -8.50 3.99
CA VAL A 44 -7.29 -8.48 2.72
C VAL A 44 -7.38 -9.88 2.12
N LYS A 45 -6.30 -10.65 2.23
CA LYS A 45 -6.27 -11.98 1.69
C LYS A 45 -7.25 -12.89 2.42
N LYS A 46 -7.34 -12.75 3.74
CA LYS A 46 -8.27 -13.55 4.51
C LYS A 46 -9.69 -13.28 4.07
N LYS A 47 -10.03 -12.02 3.89
CA LYS A 47 -11.37 -11.67 3.46
C LYS A 47 -11.67 -12.26 2.09
N GLY A 48 -10.72 -12.19 1.18
CA GLY A 48 -10.92 -12.72 -0.16
C GLY A 48 -11.15 -14.21 -0.16
N LYS A 49 -10.51 -14.92 0.76
CA LYS A 49 -10.66 -16.36 0.81
C LYS A 49 -11.97 -16.82 1.40
N LYS A 50 -12.46 -16.12 2.38
CA LYS A 50 -13.57 -16.64 3.13
C LYS A 50 -14.93 -16.47 2.48
N GLU A 51 -15.10 -15.56 1.62
CA GLU A 51 -16.41 -15.32 1.01
C GLU A 51 -17.50 -15.13 2.03
N ASP A 52 -17.14 -15.08 3.27
CA ASP A 52 -18.10 -14.92 4.33
C ASP A 52 -18.33 -13.45 4.52
N LYS A 53 -19.47 -12.98 4.11
CA LYS A 53 -19.69 -11.57 4.10
C LYS A 53 -19.82 -10.95 5.45
N GLU A 54 -20.25 -11.71 6.41
CA GLU A 54 -20.57 -11.12 7.67
C GLU A 54 -19.41 -10.79 8.52
N SER A 55 -18.42 -11.65 8.50
CA SER A 55 -17.30 -11.47 9.40
C SER A 55 -16.12 -10.89 8.73
N SER A 56 -16.28 -10.36 7.57
CA SER A 56 -15.10 -10.14 6.78
C SER A 56 -14.73 -8.70 6.64
N GLU A 57 -15.02 -7.89 7.63
CA GLU A 57 -14.58 -6.53 7.53
C GLU A 57 -13.12 -6.40 7.86
N ILE A 58 -12.43 -5.58 7.09
CA ILE A 58 -11.04 -5.29 7.36
C ILE A 58 -11.00 -4.39 8.60
N PRO A 59 -10.12 -4.69 9.56
CA PRO A 59 -10.04 -3.84 10.76
C PRO A 59 -9.81 -2.38 10.40
N ILE A 60 -10.43 -1.51 11.17
CA ILE A 60 -10.33 -0.08 10.91
C ILE A 60 -8.88 0.38 10.95
N GLU A 61 -8.09 -0.14 11.88
CA GLU A 61 -6.70 0.27 11.95
C GLU A 61 -5.92 -0.14 10.71
N ASP A 62 -6.29 -1.27 10.12
CA ASP A 62 -5.62 -1.68 8.89
C ASP A 62 -5.98 -0.76 7.74
N LEU A 63 -7.23 -0.33 7.68
CA LEU A 63 -7.64 0.62 6.66
C LEU A 63 -6.91 1.95 6.82
N GLU A 64 -6.76 2.42 8.04
CA GLU A 64 -6.05 3.67 8.28
C GLU A 64 -4.58 3.55 7.91
N MET A 65 -3.96 2.43 8.25
CA MET A 65 -2.56 2.22 7.87
C MET A 65 -2.40 2.21 6.36
N PHE A 66 -3.34 1.55 5.67
CA PHE A 66 -3.31 1.51 4.22
C PHE A 66 -3.41 2.93 3.63
N GLU A 67 -4.34 3.72 4.12
CA GLU A 67 -4.51 5.08 3.62
C GLU A 67 -3.27 5.91 3.88
N ASN A 68 -2.68 5.77 5.06
CA ASN A 68 -1.49 6.52 5.40
C ASN A 68 -0.30 6.14 4.51
N ILE A 69 -0.13 4.86 4.26
CA ILE A 69 0.94 4.40 3.38
C ILE A 69 0.75 4.92 1.96
N ALA A 70 -0.47 4.80 1.46
CA ALA A 70 -0.78 5.26 0.11
C ALA A 70 -0.53 6.76 0.01
N TYR A 71 -0.93 7.51 1.02
CA TYR A 71 -0.75 8.95 1.00
C TYR A 71 0.74 9.33 0.95
N VAL A 72 1.56 8.69 1.78
CA VAL A 72 2.99 9.00 1.79
C VAL A 72 3.60 8.71 0.43
N MET A 73 3.23 7.60 -0.17
CA MET A 73 3.76 7.24 -1.49
C MET A 73 3.31 8.21 -2.56
N ALA A 74 2.05 8.65 -2.49
CA ALA A 74 1.52 9.58 -3.48
C ALA A 74 2.13 10.97 -3.32
N GLN A 75 2.24 11.44 -2.09
CA GLN A 75 2.81 12.76 -1.86
C GLN A 75 4.27 12.80 -2.25
N HIS A 76 4.99 11.72 -1.99
CA HIS A 76 6.39 11.69 -2.37
C HIS A 76 6.55 11.65 -3.89
N ALA A 77 5.59 11.07 -4.60
CA ALA A 77 5.63 11.03 -6.05
C ALA A 77 5.29 12.38 -6.67
N ASP A 78 4.39 13.14 -6.05
CA ASP A 78 3.89 14.37 -6.65
C ASP A 78 3.56 15.38 -5.57
N PRO A 79 4.59 15.94 -4.94
CA PRO A 79 4.35 16.85 -3.81
C PRO A 79 3.64 18.13 -4.19
N GLU A 80 3.64 18.49 -5.48
CA GLU A 80 2.98 19.71 -5.88
C GLU A 80 1.47 19.58 -5.96
N ASN A 81 0.99 18.40 -6.34
CA ASN A 81 -0.44 18.21 -6.55
C ASN A 81 -1.12 17.45 -5.44
N VAL A 82 -0.34 16.77 -4.59
CA VAL A 82 -0.92 16.05 -3.45
C VAL A 82 -0.89 16.96 -2.25
N PRO A 83 -2.06 17.22 -1.64
CA PRO A 83 -2.12 18.19 -0.52
C PRO A 83 -1.28 17.74 0.67
N PRO A 84 -0.82 18.67 1.49
CA PRO A 84 -0.06 18.32 2.68
C PRO A 84 -0.89 17.65 3.78
N ASP A 85 -2.21 17.71 3.67
CA ASP A 85 -3.09 17.08 4.63
C ASP A 85 -3.77 15.87 4.00
N ILE A 86 -3.66 14.73 4.66
CA ILE A 86 -4.22 13.50 4.11
C ILE A 86 -5.74 13.58 3.93
N MET A 87 -6.42 14.30 4.80
CA MET A 87 -7.87 14.44 4.67
C MET A 87 -8.22 15.21 3.42
N ASP A 88 -7.46 16.26 3.11
CA ASP A 88 -7.70 17.01 1.88
C ASP A 88 -7.46 16.13 0.66
N TRP A 89 -6.50 15.25 0.74
CA TRP A 89 -6.21 14.34 -0.36
C TRP A 89 -7.35 13.35 -0.56
N LEU A 90 -7.81 12.74 0.52
CA LEU A 90 -8.88 11.76 0.44
C LEU A 90 -10.20 12.37 -0.01
N GLU A 91 -10.41 13.65 0.29
CA GLU A 91 -11.61 14.35 -0.13
C GLU A 91 -11.74 14.42 -1.64
N GLN A 92 -10.64 14.25 -2.36
CA GLN A 92 -10.68 14.34 -3.82
C GLN A 92 -11.32 13.11 -4.46
N PHE A 93 -11.48 12.03 -3.68
CA PHE A 93 -12.01 10.78 -4.22
C PHE A 93 -13.37 10.49 -3.62
N ASN A 94 -14.28 9.96 -4.45
CA ASN A 94 -15.54 9.45 -3.94
C ASN A 94 -15.35 8.10 -3.30
N THR A 95 -14.44 7.29 -3.84
CA THR A 95 -14.11 5.98 -3.27
C THR A 95 -12.61 5.81 -3.30
N PHE A 96 -12.10 5.08 -2.32
CA PHE A 96 -10.68 4.79 -2.22
C PHE A 96 -10.55 3.33 -1.80
N SER A 97 -10.65 2.45 -2.78
CA SER A 97 -10.79 1.02 -2.52
C SER A 97 -9.47 0.35 -2.26
N ILE A 98 -9.34 -0.25 -1.09
CA ILE A 98 -8.15 -0.98 -0.73
C ILE A 98 -7.96 -2.18 -1.68
N TYR A 99 -9.07 -2.76 -2.14
CA TYR A 99 -8.98 -3.93 -3.02
C TYR A 99 -8.42 -3.57 -4.38
N GLN A 100 -8.66 -2.36 -4.82
CA GLN A 100 -8.16 -1.90 -6.10
C GLN A 100 -6.71 -1.39 -6.01
N ILE A 101 -6.40 -0.74 -4.91
CA ILE A 101 -5.13 0.00 -4.80
C ILE A 101 -4.02 -0.82 -4.18
N LEU A 102 -4.35 -1.65 -3.19
CA LEU A 102 -3.31 -2.38 -2.47
C LEU A 102 -2.45 -3.27 -3.36
N PRO A 103 -3.03 -4.01 -4.34
CA PRO A 103 -2.16 -4.84 -5.17
C PRO A 103 -1.08 -4.06 -5.90
N ALA A 104 -1.40 -2.84 -6.33
CA ALA A 104 -0.40 -2.02 -7.01
C ALA A 104 0.70 -1.60 -6.06
N ILE A 105 0.34 -1.27 -4.82
CA ILE A 105 1.33 -0.90 -3.82
C ILE A 105 2.23 -2.08 -3.48
N LEU A 106 1.63 -3.25 -3.30
CA LEU A 106 2.41 -4.44 -3.00
C LEU A 106 3.36 -4.77 -4.13
N GLU A 107 2.91 -4.59 -5.35
CA GLU A 107 3.75 -4.84 -6.50
C GLU A 107 4.95 -3.90 -6.52
N LEU A 108 4.73 -2.64 -6.21
CA LEU A 108 5.81 -1.66 -6.17
C LEU A 108 6.88 -2.04 -5.16
N TRP A 109 6.47 -2.63 -4.04
CA TRP A 109 7.41 -3.03 -3.00
C TRP A 109 7.85 -4.48 -3.12
N ASN A 110 7.47 -5.16 -4.22
CA ASN A 110 7.78 -6.58 -4.43
C ASN A 110 7.27 -7.45 -3.30
N MET A 111 6.08 -7.16 -2.86
CA MET A 111 5.48 -7.86 -1.73
C MET A 111 4.23 -8.66 -2.10
N ASN A 112 3.86 -8.70 -3.39
CA ASN A 112 2.75 -9.56 -3.76
C ASN A 112 3.21 -11.02 -3.62
N GLU A 113 2.25 -11.93 -3.55
CA GLU A 113 2.56 -13.29 -3.18
C GLU A 113 3.50 -13.95 -4.17
N GLU A 114 3.25 -13.74 -5.43
CA GLU A 114 4.07 -14.34 -6.47
C GLU A 114 5.50 -13.81 -6.43
N THR A 115 5.63 -12.51 -6.35
CA THR A 115 6.94 -11.88 -6.32
C THR A 115 7.71 -12.30 -5.08
N LYS A 116 7.01 -12.42 -3.97
CA LYS A 116 7.63 -12.83 -2.73
C LYS A 116 8.20 -14.22 -2.83
N SER A 117 7.46 -15.12 -3.46
CA SER A 117 7.94 -16.49 -3.65
C SER A 117 9.19 -16.53 -4.51
N GLN A 118 9.20 -15.76 -5.58
CA GLN A 118 10.36 -15.72 -6.46
C GLN A 118 11.56 -15.13 -5.76
N ALA A 119 11.35 -14.07 -5.00
CA ALA A 119 12.45 -13.45 -4.28
C ALA A 119 13.05 -14.42 -3.28
N LYS A 120 12.21 -15.19 -2.61
CA LYS A 120 12.67 -16.16 -1.66
C LYS A 120 13.49 -17.25 -2.34
N LYS A 121 13.03 -17.71 -3.48
CA LYS A 121 13.77 -18.73 -4.23
C LYS A 121 15.13 -18.20 -4.66
N ASN A 122 15.18 -16.98 -5.11
CA ASN A 122 16.44 -16.39 -5.52
C ASN A 122 17.40 -16.25 -4.37
N LEU A 123 16.89 -15.87 -3.20
CA LEU A 123 17.73 -15.79 -2.03
C LEU A 123 18.28 -17.14 -1.64
N ASP A 124 17.45 -18.16 -1.69
CA ASP A 124 17.91 -19.51 -1.37
C ASP A 124 19.02 -19.94 -2.31
N ARG A 125 18.88 -19.61 -3.58
CA ARG A 125 19.89 -19.95 -4.56
C ARG A 125 21.21 -19.26 -4.28
N VAL A 126 21.14 -18.00 -3.89
CA VAL A 126 22.35 -17.24 -3.59
C VAL A 126 23.01 -17.77 -2.33
N ALA A 127 22.19 -18.11 -1.35
CA ALA A 127 22.70 -18.61 -0.09
C ALA A 127 23.28 -20.00 -0.22
N GLY A 128 22.76 -20.77 -1.15
CA GLY A 128 23.24 -22.10 -1.38
C GLY A 128 24.43 -22.09 -2.28
#